data_d3fe09e1219340992a722e2b62af574d
#
_entry.id   d3fe09e1219340992a722e2b62af574d
#
_cell.length_a   1.000
_cell.length_b   1.000
_cell.length_c   1.000
_cell.angle_alpha   90.00
_cell.angle_beta   90.00
_cell.angle_gamma   90.00
#
_symmetry.space_group_name_H-M   'P 1'
#
loop_
_entity.id
_entity.type
_entity.pdbx_description
1 polymer ?
#
loop_
_entity_poly.entity_id
_entity_poly.type
_entity_poly.pdbx_seq_one_letter_code
_entity_poly.pdbx_strand_id
1 'polypeptide(L)'
;MKRLFLVLGLICPVYAFSQHYQVDTLYKTGPQHNRINVVILGDGFTKDEIPEFAAEARKFADFLRECEPFVRYRGYFNFFAIETPSLESGITNPGTAVDTDPGQPVETKNTFFGVSFGSYVQRLMTITNVDVYHALLESHLPEQKLVIMLANSPYLGGSGGSTAIFTLHGMPNQTGRHEVGHTFANLADESWNNAVFGREAPNMTSQEMPGPVKWHNWLNYPPISIYQYGSGEASHWCRPTSGECSMAYLDKPFCAVCTEAIVERILGLVNPIDRFTPGNASAINLDADVTFKLDLVGPVPNSLQTEWRLNGALIADNTDHVVLKPDEVTDWSTLTATVFDSTWLSRRDDARQLRTKTISWSLRSSLPAVLKVSASKAVTCAGDTVVVTAYGCRGKVSWVNGATGNSLTVAPGQTNTYSASCEFAGSPTMRAETTVKVQPLPNAMANSGGPYTVGATVELHAAGGVKYEWTGPMLFHADTPDATFRNATLNRAGTYEVKVTDNKGCSKISYTEVQVDPILSVPADPKQWVKVSPNPAKERVVVETILPGESLFTIFDQSGRKLTSRLFKEKMEIRLEGASRLYIYKFTNGKRQVSGKIVKQ
;
A
#
# COMPACT_ATOMS: atom_id res chain seq x y z
N MET A 1 -65.26 -3.62 -58.39
CA MET A 1 -65.29 -4.16 -56.97
C MET A 1 -63.94 -4.66 -56.60
N LYS A 2 -63.12 -3.83 -55.85
CA LYS A 2 -61.83 -4.23 -55.32
C LYS A 2 -62.02 -4.51 -53.81
N ARG A 3 -61.84 -5.76 -53.40
CA ARG A 3 -61.93 -6.15 -52.00
C ARG A 3 -60.57 -5.83 -51.31
N LEU A 4 -60.63 -4.92 -50.34
CA LEU A 4 -59.50 -4.57 -49.45
C LEU A 4 -59.50 -5.57 -48.31
N PHE A 5 -58.41 -6.40 -48.18
CA PHE A 5 -58.19 -7.26 -47.05
C PHE A 5 -57.42 -6.46 -46.00
N LEU A 6 -58.05 -6.17 -44.85
CA LEU A 6 -57.44 -5.56 -43.68
C LEU A 6 -56.80 -6.70 -42.83
N VAL A 7 -55.49 -6.78 -42.85
CA VAL A 7 -54.77 -7.69 -41.96
C VAL A 7 -54.59 -6.96 -40.63
N LEU A 8 -55.36 -7.34 -39.62
CA LEU A 8 -55.14 -6.92 -38.20
C LEU A 8 -53.99 -7.70 -37.64
N GLY A 9 -52.78 -7.08 -37.56
CA GLY A 9 -51.65 -7.63 -36.80
C GLY A 9 -51.92 -7.50 -35.32
N LEU A 10 -52.11 -8.64 -34.64
CA LEU A 10 -52.08 -8.71 -33.16
C LEU A 10 -50.66 -8.40 -32.68
N ILE A 11 -50.43 -7.17 -32.22
CA ILE A 11 -49.24 -6.82 -31.46
C ILE A 11 -49.48 -7.35 -30.03
N CYS A 12 -48.97 -8.54 -29.76
CA CYS A 12 -48.89 -9.05 -28.40
C CYS A 12 -47.80 -8.26 -27.65
N PRO A 13 -48.10 -7.48 -26.60
CA PRO A 13 -47.06 -6.83 -25.83
C PRO A 13 -46.28 -7.94 -25.11
N VAL A 14 -45.03 -8.17 -25.53
CA VAL A 14 -44.10 -8.96 -24.77
C VAL A 14 -43.73 -8.15 -23.51
N TYR A 15 -44.41 -8.40 -22.43
CA TYR A 15 -43.97 -7.91 -21.13
C TYR A 15 -42.66 -8.68 -20.80
N ALA A 16 -41.53 -8.07 -21.09
CA ALA A 16 -40.26 -8.49 -20.54
C ALA A 16 -40.34 -8.20 -19.03
N PHE A 17 -40.70 -9.21 -18.24
CA PHE A 17 -40.49 -9.15 -16.79
C PHE A 17 -38.96 -9.12 -16.57
N SER A 18 -38.44 -7.94 -16.32
CA SER A 18 -37.09 -7.82 -15.77
C SER A 18 -37.09 -8.57 -14.44
N GLN A 19 -36.43 -9.71 -14.39
CA GLN A 19 -36.26 -10.47 -13.15
C GLN A 19 -35.41 -9.61 -12.22
N HIS A 20 -36.04 -9.11 -11.14
CA HIS A 20 -35.35 -8.24 -10.18
C HIS A 20 -34.75 -9.13 -9.10
N TYR A 21 -33.42 -9.16 -9.01
CA TYR A 21 -32.69 -9.90 -7.99
C TYR A 21 -32.49 -9.01 -6.75
N GLN A 22 -32.48 -9.64 -5.58
CA GLN A 22 -32.26 -8.92 -4.32
C GLN A 22 -30.81 -8.39 -4.28
N VAL A 23 -30.68 -7.10 -3.94
CA VAL A 23 -29.41 -6.45 -3.70
C VAL A 23 -29.26 -6.13 -2.21
N ASP A 24 -28.35 -6.82 -1.56
CA ASP A 24 -28.03 -6.60 -0.17
C ASP A 24 -26.96 -5.54 -0.04
N THR A 25 -27.22 -4.52 0.77
CA THR A 25 -26.23 -3.52 1.13
C THR A 25 -25.40 -4.01 2.31
N LEU A 26 -24.20 -4.50 2.04
CA LEU A 26 -23.28 -4.94 3.10
C LEU A 26 -22.68 -3.76 3.84
N TYR A 27 -22.17 -2.76 3.11
CA TYR A 27 -21.65 -1.52 3.65
C TYR A 27 -21.96 -0.36 2.72
N LYS A 28 -22.43 0.75 3.29
CA LYS A 28 -22.65 2.00 2.56
C LYS A 28 -21.99 3.15 3.32
N THR A 29 -20.95 3.73 2.72
CA THR A 29 -20.15 4.81 3.31
C THR A 29 -20.44 6.17 2.70
N GLY A 30 -21.11 6.19 1.54
CA GLY A 30 -21.48 7.43 0.85
C GLY A 30 -22.24 7.19 -0.46
N PRO A 31 -22.40 8.26 -1.26
CA PRO A 31 -23.14 8.19 -2.52
C PRO A 31 -22.42 7.29 -3.54
N GLN A 32 -23.17 6.54 -4.33
CA GLN A 32 -22.59 5.56 -5.27
C GLN A 32 -21.68 6.23 -6.30
N HIS A 33 -22.05 7.41 -6.82
CA HIS A 33 -21.26 8.14 -7.81
C HIS A 33 -19.88 8.60 -7.31
N ASN A 34 -19.67 8.67 -5.98
CA ASN A 34 -18.40 9.07 -5.36
C ASN A 34 -17.87 8.03 -4.37
N ARG A 35 -18.11 6.75 -4.65
CA ARG A 35 -17.51 5.62 -3.92
C ARG A 35 -17.11 4.53 -4.90
N ILE A 36 -16.19 3.69 -4.48
CA ILE A 36 -15.87 2.44 -5.14
C ILE A 36 -16.96 1.44 -4.74
N ASN A 37 -17.91 1.21 -5.65
CA ASN A 37 -18.97 0.24 -5.44
C ASN A 37 -18.41 -1.13 -5.77
N VAL A 38 -18.24 -1.95 -4.74
CA VAL A 38 -17.85 -3.37 -4.84
C VAL A 38 -19.11 -4.20 -4.88
N VAL A 39 -19.23 -5.00 -5.93
CA VAL A 39 -20.35 -5.93 -6.11
C VAL A 39 -19.85 -7.35 -5.93
N ILE A 40 -20.44 -8.08 -4.99
CA ILE A 40 -20.16 -9.50 -4.75
C ILE A 40 -21.30 -10.33 -5.33
N LEU A 41 -20.96 -11.22 -6.24
CA LEU A 41 -21.84 -12.17 -6.91
C LEU A 41 -21.52 -13.59 -6.46
N GLY A 42 -22.48 -14.49 -6.49
CA GLY A 42 -22.28 -15.91 -6.24
C GLY A 42 -22.65 -16.75 -7.46
N ASP A 43 -21.85 -17.75 -7.80
CA ASP A 43 -22.23 -18.75 -8.79
C ASP A 43 -22.11 -20.17 -8.26
N GLY A 44 -23.02 -21.04 -8.66
CA GLY A 44 -23.11 -22.40 -8.16
C GLY A 44 -23.76 -22.52 -6.77
N PHE A 45 -24.38 -21.46 -6.25
CA PHE A 45 -25.22 -21.51 -5.04
C PHE A 45 -26.69 -21.69 -5.46
N THR A 46 -27.31 -22.78 -5.05
CA THR A 46 -28.75 -23.01 -5.24
C THR A 46 -29.57 -22.07 -4.34
N LYS A 47 -30.89 -22.04 -4.55
CA LYS A 47 -31.79 -21.22 -3.74
C LYS A 47 -31.65 -21.51 -2.22
N ASP A 48 -31.44 -22.76 -1.85
CA ASP A 48 -31.27 -23.17 -0.46
C ASP A 48 -29.89 -22.79 0.13
N GLU A 49 -28.90 -22.55 -0.75
CA GLU A 49 -27.52 -22.15 -0.40
C GLU A 49 -27.31 -20.62 -0.44
N ILE A 50 -28.31 -19.82 -0.82
CA ILE A 50 -28.21 -18.34 -0.80
C ILE A 50 -27.79 -17.80 0.58
N PRO A 51 -28.28 -18.33 1.73
CA PRO A 51 -27.81 -17.88 3.03
C PRO A 51 -26.30 -18.10 3.25
N GLU A 52 -25.73 -19.19 2.69
CA GLU A 52 -24.29 -19.47 2.74
C GLU A 52 -23.51 -18.45 1.88
N PHE A 53 -23.99 -18.22 0.64
CA PHE A 53 -23.43 -17.15 -0.19
C PHE A 53 -23.41 -15.80 0.53
N ALA A 54 -24.53 -15.39 1.13
CA ALA A 54 -24.64 -14.11 1.84
C ALA A 54 -23.65 -14.03 3.02
N ALA A 55 -23.45 -15.14 3.74
CA ALA A 55 -22.49 -15.23 4.84
C ALA A 55 -21.02 -15.09 4.33
N GLU A 56 -20.65 -15.81 3.27
CA GLU A 56 -19.32 -15.74 2.69
C GLU A 56 -19.03 -14.37 2.03
N ALA A 57 -20.04 -13.78 1.36
CA ALA A 57 -19.95 -12.43 0.83
C ALA A 57 -19.67 -11.38 1.92
N ARG A 58 -20.38 -11.49 3.06
CA ARG A 58 -20.16 -10.63 4.24
C ARG A 58 -18.76 -10.83 4.80
N LYS A 59 -18.35 -12.06 5.01
CA LYS A 59 -17.06 -12.44 5.55
C LYS A 59 -15.90 -11.91 4.67
N PHE A 60 -16.04 -12.00 3.34
CA PHE A 60 -15.04 -11.46 2.43
C PHE A 60 -15.02 -9.92 2.44
N ALA A 61 -16.18 -9.26 2.48
CA ALA A 61 -16.27 -7.81 2.59
C ALA A 61 -15.60 -7.30 3.88
N ASP A 62 -15.85 -7.97 5.03
CA ASP A 62 -15.21 -7.65 6.31
C ASP A 62 -13.69 -7.83 6.23
N PHE A 63 -13.24 -8.97 5.72
CA PHE A 63 -11.81 -9.25 5.53
C PHE A 63 -11.11 -8.20 4.66
N LEU A 64 -11.69 -7.84 3.50
CA LEU A 64 -11.07 -6.86 2.60
C LEU A 64 -11.00 -5.47 3.23
N ARG A 65 -12.02 -5.08 4.00
CA ARG A 65 -12.05 -3.79 4.72
C ARG A 65 -11.05 -3.71 5.88
N GLU A 66 -10.55 -4.83 6.37
CA GLU A 66 -9.54 -4.91 7.43
C GLU A 66 -8.11 -5.10 6.87
N CYS A 67 -7.97 -5.42 5.58
CA CYS A 67 -6.67 -5.57 4.94
C CYS A 67 -6.03 -4.23 4.56
N GLU A 68 -4.70 -4.11 4.72
CA GLU A 68 -3.93 -3.02 4.10
C GLU A 68 -3.92 -3.18 2.56
N PRO A 69 -4.08 -2.08 1.78
CA PRO A 69 -4.31 -0.70 2.22
C PRO A 69 -5.81 -0.34 2.35
N PHE A 70 -6.74 -1.25 2.10
CA PHE A 70 -8.19 -0.99 2.08
C PHE A 70 -8.71 -0.47 3.42
N VAL A 71 -8.16 -0.94 4.54
CA VAL A 71 -8.55 -0.51 5.88
C VAL A 71 -8.37 1.00 6.07
N ARG A 72 -7.35 1.59 5.45
CA ARG A 72 -7.10 3.04 5.53
C ARG A 72 -8.12 3.84 4.75
N TYR A 73 -8.61 3.31 3.64
CA TYR A 73 -9.57 3.95 2.74
C TYR A 73 -10.97 3.35 2.86
N ARG A 74 -11.29 2.69 3.98
CA ARG A 74 -12.58 1.99 4.15
C ARG A 74 -13.82 2.86 3.95
N GLY A 75 -13.70 4.19 4.17
CA GLY A 75 -14.75 5.16 3.89
C GLY A 75 -14.98 5.44 2.38
N TYR A 76 -14.09 4.96 1.52
CA TYR A 76 -14.16 5.14 0.06
C TYR A 76 -14.91 4.01 -0.65
N PHE A 77 -15.34 2.96 0.07
CA PHE A 77 -15.94 1.76 -0.50
C PHE A 77 -17.36 1.55 -0.01
N ASN A 78 -18.28 1.31 -0.94
CA ASN A 78 -19.56 0.65 -0.67
C ASN A 78 -19.43 -0.82 -1.07
N PHE A 79 -20.12 -1.72 -0.36
CA PHE A 79 -20.16 -3.14 -0.66
C PHE A 79 -21.62 -3.60 -0.79
N PHE A 80 -21.90 -4.30 -1.87
CA PHE A 80 -23.19 -4.86 -2.19
C PHE A 80 -23.03 -6.35 -2.54
N ALA A 81 -24.03 -7.16 -2.23
CA ALA A 81 -24.15 -8.52 -2.72
C ALA A 81 -25.45 -8.65 -3.54
N ILE A 82 -25.41 -9.39 -4.63
CA ILE A 82 -26.61 -9.67 -5.43
C ILE A 82 -26.89 -11.17 -5.35
N GLU A 83 -28.09 -11.54 -4.87
CA GLU A 83 -28.51 -12.92 -4.71
C GLU A 83 -28.98 -13.48 -6.08
N THR A 84 -28.18 -14.38 -6.66
CA THR A 84 -28.45 -15.01 -7.96
C THR A 84 -28.43 -16.53 -7.82
N PRO A 85 -29.57 -17.17 -7.43
CA PRO A 85 -29.58 -18.60 -7.22
C PRO A 85 -29.37 -19.37 -8.54
N SER A 86 -28.41 -20.30 -8.51
CA SER A 86 -28.15 -21.27 -9.58
C SER A 86 -29.13 -22.43 -9.54
N LEU A 87 -29.32 -23.12 -10.66
CA LEU A 87 -30.16 -24.31 -10.72
C LEU A 87 -29.50 -25.54 -10.07
N GLU A 88 -28.17 -25.59 -10.14
CA GLU A 88 -27.34 -26.66 -9.57
C GLU A 88 -26.26 -26.11 -8.65
N SER A 89 -25.95 -26.88 -7.61
CA SER A 89 -24.86 -26.60 -6.67
C SER A 89 -23.51 -26.95 -7.29
N GLY A 90 -22.49 -26.17 -6.99
CA GLY A 90 -21.15 -26.32 -7.54
C GLY A 90 -20.95 -25.63 -8.88
N ILE A 91 -19.75 -25.76 -9.45
CA ILE A 91 -19.37 -25.12 -10.71
C ILE A 91 -18.80 -26.16 -11.69
N THR A 92 -18.81 -25.84 -12.97
CA THR A 92 -18.33 -26.71 -14.05
C THR A 92 -16.81 -26.94 -13.94
N ASN A 93 -16.38 -28.22 -14.06
CA ASN A 93 -15.00 -28.62 -14.28
C ASN A 93 -14.92 -29.45 -15.57
N PRO A 94 -14.40 -28.90 -16.69
CA PRO A 94 -14.33 -29.61 -17.95
C PRO A 94 -13.30 -30.74 -17.95
N GLY A 95 -12.35 -30.76 -17.03
CA GLY A 95 -11.32 -31.80 -16.90
C GLY A 95 -10.35 -31.86 -18.09
N THR A 96 -10.21 -30.76 -18.86
CA THR A 96 -9.39 -30.73 -20.08
C THR A 96 -8.06 -30.00 -19.91
N ALA A 97 -7.84 -29.37 -18.75
CA ALA A 97 -6.62 -28.64 -18.47
C ALA A 97 -5.40 -29.56 -18.36
N VAL A 98 -4.22 -29.04 -18.71
CA VAL A 98 -2.95 -29.81 -18.66
C VAL A 98 -2.48 -30.08 -17.22
N ASP A 99 -2.97 -29.30 -16.25
CA ASP A 99 -2.68 -29.37 -14.82
C ASP A 99 -3.88 -29.84 -14.00
N THR A 100 -4.76 -30.67 -14.60
CA THR A 100 -5.97 -31.20 -13.96
C THR A 100 -5.66 -31.91 -12.65
N ASP A 101 -6.37 -31.54 -11.57
CA ASP A 101 -6.35 -32.24 -10.30
C ASP A 101 -7.13 -33.57 -10.43
N PRO A 102 -6.49 -34.75 -10.28
CA PRO A 102 -7.17 -36.03 -10.38
C PRO A 102 -8.25 -36.26 -9.32
N GLY A 103 -8.19 -35.50 -8.21
CA GLY A 103 -9.17 -35.57 -7.12
C GLY A 103 -10.43 -34.76 -7.38
N GLN A 104 -10.43 -33.86 -8.39
CA GLN A 104 -11.58 -33.05 -8.72
C GLN A 104 -12.46 -33.72 -9.77
N PRO A 105 -13.76 -33.97 -9.49
CA PRO A 105 -14.67 -34.54 -10.47
C PRO A 105 -14.78 -33.72 -11.75
N VAL A 106 -14.81 -34.40 -12.89
CA VAL A 106 -15.16 -33.78 -14.18
C VAL A 106 -16.68 -33.73 -14.28
N GLU A 107 -17.24 -32.54 -14.29
CA GLU A 107 -18.69 -32.35 -14.29
C GLU A 107 -19.10 -31.03 -14.95
N THR A 108 -20.27 -31.02 -15.55
CA THR A 108 -20.90 -29.80 -16.08
C THR A 108 -22.06 -29.42 -15.19
N LYS A 109 -22.11 -28.16 -14.77
CA LYS A 109 -23.16 -27.60 -13.90
C LYS A 109 -23.95 -26.51 -14.62
N ASN A 110 -25.24 -26.49 -14.42
CA ASN A 110 -26.12 -25.43 -14.89
C ASN A 110 -26.22 -24.34 -13.82
N THR A 111 -25.27 -23.40 -13.86
CA THR A 111 -25.20 -22.31 -12.90
C THR A 111 -25.61 -20.99 -13.53
N PHE A 112 -25.85 -19.96 -12.69
CA PHE A 112 -26.42 -18.70 -13.13
C PHE A 112 -25.49 -17.96 -14.12
N PHE A 113 -24.20 -17.83 -13.78
CA PHE A 113 -23.20 -17.17 -14.61
C PHE A 113 -22.36 -18.15 -15.44
N GLY A 114 -22.55 -19.45 -15.24
CA GLY A 114 -21.78 -20.48 -15.94
C GLY A 114 -20.29 -20.42 -15.58
N VAL A 115 -19.96 -20.18 -14.31
CA VAL A 115 -18.56 -20.18 -13.89
C VAL A 115 -17.98 -21.58 -14.06
N SER A 116 -16.82 -21.64 -14.69
CA SER A 116 -16.13 -22.88 -15.00
C SER A 116 -14.64 -22.79 -14.66
N PHE A 117 -14.06 -23.88 -14.20
CA PHE A 117 -12.62 -24.05 -14.20
C PHE A 117 -12.07 -23.95 -15.62
N GLY A 118 -10.79 -23.58 -15.73
CA GLY A 118 -10.15 -23.37 -17.02
C GLY A 118 -9.95 -24.65 -17.81
N SER A 119 -10.03 -24.55 -19.12
CA SER A 119 -9.82 -25.66 -20.04
C SER A 119 -8.34 -25.94 -20.37
N TYR A 120 -7.46 -24.97 -20.12
CA TYR A 120 -6.02 -25.07 -20.37
C TYR A 120 -5.19 -25.07 -19.08
N VAL A 121 -5.46 -24.14 -18.16
CA VAL A 121 -4.93 -24.12 -16.80
C VAL A 121 -6.14 -24.21 -15.87
N GLN A 122 -6.23 -25.29 -15.09
CA GLN A 122 -7.45 -25.63 -14.33
C GLN A 122 -7.89 -24.51 -13.38
N ARG A 123 -6.96 -23.95 -12.62
CA ARG A 123 -7.26 -22.91 -11.62
C ARG A 123 -7.75 -21.59 -12.23
N LEU A 124 -7.51 -21.31 -13.53
CA LEU A 124 -7.94 -20.09 -14.20
C LEU A 124 -9.41 -20.17 -14.58
N MET A 125 -10.25 -19.52 -13.81
CA MET A 125 -11.70 -19.59 -13.92
C MET A 125 -12.24 -18.60 -14.93
N THR A 126 -13.37 -18.94 -15.57
CA THR A 126 -14.05 -18.10 -16.57
C THR A 126 -15.55 -18.06 -16.31
N ILE A 127 -16.20 -16.99 -16.78
CA ILE A 127 -17.66 -16.82 -16.85
C ILE A 127 -18.08 -17.16 -18.28
N THR A 128 -19.03 -18.07 -18.46
CA THR A 128 -19.53 -18.44 -19.80
C THR A 128 -20.82 -17.73 -20.17
N ASN A 129 -21.70 -17.41 -19.21
CA ASN A 129 -22.96 -16.68 -19.43
C ASN A 129 -22.71 -15.15 -19.36
N VAL A 130 -21.83 -14.66 -20.26
CA VAL A 130 -21.33 -13.27 -20.25
C VAL A 130 -22.45 -12.24 -20.42
N ASP A 131 -23.44 -12.51 -21.28
CA ASP A 131 -24.57 -11.60 -21.52
C ASP A 131 -25.44 -11.44 -20.26
N VAL A 132 -25.69 -12.56 -19.55
CA VAL A 132 -26.46 -12.55 -18.29
C VAL A 132 -25.71 -11.76 -17.22
N TYR A 133 -24.39 -11.96 -17.14
CA TYR A 133 -23.52 -11.23 -16.22
C TYR A 133 -23.56 -9.72 -16.45
N HIS A 134 -23.41 -9.24 -17.69
CA HIS A 134 -23.45 -7.82 -18.00
C HIS A 134 -24.84 -7.22 -17.79
N ALA A 135 -25.90 -7.90 -18.24
CA ALA A 135 -27.27 -7.44 -18.06
C ALA A 135 -27.65 -7.27 -16.57
N LEU A 136 -27.18 -8.19 -15.71
CA LEU A 136 -27.40 -8.08 -14.26
C LEU A 136 -26.73 -6.83 -13.67
N LEU A 137 -25.47 -6.60 -13.98
CA LEU A 137 -24.70 -5.47 -13.46
C LEU A 137 -25.28 -4.13 -13.93
N GLU A 138 -25.61 -4.02 -15.21
CA GLU A 138 -26.21 -2.81 -15.80
C GLU A 138 -27.56 -2.47 -15.19
N SER A 139 -28.39 -3.49 -14.88
CA SER A 139 -29.73 -3.29 -14.34
C SER A 139 -29.76 -2.99 -12.84
N HIS A 140 -28.79 -3.49 -12.04
CA HIS A 140 -28.81 -3.40 -10.58
C HIS A 140 -27.79 -2.42 -10.00
N LEU A 141 -26.55 -2.39 -10.53
CA LEU A 141 -25.46 -1.57 -10.03
C LEU A 141 -24.54 -1.07 -11.16
N PRO A 142 -25.05 -0.17 -12.03
CA PRO A 142 -24.31 0.33 -13.22
C PRO A 142 -23.05 1.13 -12.85
N GLU A 143 -22.95 1.64 -11.62
CA GLU A 143 -21.79 2.40 -11.11
C GLU A 143 -20.75 1.54 -10.38
N GLN A 144 -20.77 0.20 -10.58
CA GLN A 144 -19.76 -0.69 -9.99
C GLN A 144 -18.34 -0.37 -10.51
N LYS A 145 -17.35 -0.53 -9.66
CA LYS A 145 -15.92 -0.32 -9.97
C LYS A 145 -15.08 -1.58 -9.72
N LEU A 146 -15.61 -2.53 -8.98
CA LEU A 146 -14.98 -3.83 -8.70
C LEU A 146 -16.07 -4.88 -8.58
N VAL A 147 -15.97 -5.94 -9.37
CA VAL A 147 -16.84 -7.11 -9.28
C VAL A 147 -16.06 -8.29 -8.76
N ILE A 148 -16.64 -8.98 -7.81
CA ILE A 148 -16.11 -10.17 -7.14
C ILE A 148 -17.11 -11.30 -7.37
N MET A 149 -16.63 -12.47 -7.75
CA MET A 149 -17.42 -13.67 -7.97
C MET A 149 -16.97 -14.76 -7.01
N LEU A 150 -17.83 -15.13 -6.07
CA LEU A 150 -17.66 -16.30 -5.21
C LEU A 150 -18.16 -17.54 -5.96
N ALA A 151 -17.28 -18.48 -6.25
CA ALA A 151 -17.62 -19.71 -6.92
C ALA A 151 -17.78 -20.84 -5.88
N ASN A 152 -18.96 -21.47 -5.84
CA ASN A 152 -19.26 -22.53 -4.89
C ASN A 152 -18.52 -23.82 -5.22
N SER A 153 -17.26 -23.89 -4.81
CA SER A 153 -16.42 -25.06 -5.01
C SER A 153 -15.41 -25.25 -3.88
N PRO A 154 -15.22 -26.49 -3.40
CA PRO A 154 -14.18 -26.81 -2.43
C PRO A 154 -12.80 -27.03 -3.08
N TYR A 155 -12.67 -26.92 -4.38
CA TYR A 155 -11.41 -27.09 -5.12
C TYR A 155 -10.76 -25.74 -5.42
N LEU A 156 -9.42 -25.72 -5.50
CA LEU A 156 -8.65 -24.50 -5.71
C LEU A 156 -8.92 -23.89 -7.08
N GLY A 157 -9.39 -22.65 -7.10
CA GLY A 157 -9.57 -21.85 -8.30
C GLY A 157 -9.53 -20.37 -7.97
N GLY A 158 -8.97 -19.57 -8.89
CA GLY A 158 -8.93 -18.13 -8.82
C GLY A 158 -8.50 -17.55 -10.15
N SER A 159 -9.05 -16.41 -10.52
CA SER A 159 -8.61 -15.61 -11.66
C SER A 159 -9.00 -14.15 -11.48
N GLY A 160 -8.07 -13.26 -11.83
CA GLY A 160 -8.32 -11.84 -11.96
C GLY A 160 -8.56 -11.44 -13.42
N GLY A 161 -8.96 -10.20 -13.63
CA GLY A 161 -9.26 -9.64 -14.94
C GLY A 161 -10.33 -8.55 -14.84
N SER A 162 -11.43 -8.67 -15.58
CA SER A 162 -12.60 -7.82 -15.39
C SER A 162 -13.37 -8.12 -14.09
N THR A 163 -13.22 -9.33 -13.58
CA THR A 163 -13.87 -9.87 -12.37
C THR A 163 -12.86 -10.63 -11.55
N ALA A 164 -12.83 -10.42 -10.25
CA ALA A 164 -12.06 -11.24 -9.31
C ALA A 164 -12.88 -12.48 -8.96
N ILE A 165 -12.54 -13.64 -9.53
CA ILE A 165 -13.25 -14.90 -9.31
C ILE A 165 -12.40 -15.75 -8.36
N PHE A 166 -13.00 -16.37 -7.35
CA PHE A 166 -12.31 -17.35 -6.50
C PHE A 166 -13.29 -18.32 -5.84
N THR A 167 -12.77 -19.49 -5.50
CA THR A 167 -13.51 -20.57 -4.85
C THR A 167 -13.42 -20.50 -3.34
N LEU A 168 -14.25 -21.29 -2.64
CA LEU A 168 -14.25 -21.40 -1.18
C LEU A 168 -13.16 -22.34 -0.63
N HIS A 169 -12.18 -22.71 -1.45
CA HIS A 169 -11.11 -23.64 -1.08
C HIS A 169 -10.07 -23.03 -0.14
N GLY A 170 -9.70 -23.76 0.90
CA GLY A 170 -8.52 -23.51 1.74
C GLY A 170 -8.47 -22.12 2.38
N MET A 171 -7.89 -21.15 1.68
CA MET A 171 -7.76 -19.76 2.12
C MET A 171 -8.53 -18.80 1.19
N PRO A 172 -9.88 -18.88 1.15
CA PRO A 172 -10.67 -18.14 0.15
C PRO A 172 -10.48 -16.63 0.22
N ASN A 173 -10.40 -16.06 1.43
CA ASN A 173 -10.22 -14.63 1.60
C ASN A 173 -8.86 -14.14 1.05
N GLN A 174 -7.78 -14.91 1.25
CA GLN A 174 -6.45 -14.58 0.75
C GLN A 174 -6.38 -14.73 -0.77
N THR A 175 -7.01 -15.78 -1.30
CA THR A 175 -7.16 -15.96 -2.77
C THR A 175 -7.95 -14.79 -3.34
N GLY A 176 -9.09 -14.44 -2.76
CA GLY A 176 -9.89 -13.30 -3.20
C GLY A 176 -9.15 -11.98 -3.15
N ARG A 177 -8.33 -11.73 -2.11
CA ARG A 177 -7.47 -10.54 -2.04
C ARG A 177 -6.45 -10.51 -3.18
N HIS A 178 -5.84 -11.63 -3.51
CA HIS A 178 -4.90 -11.77 -4.63
C HIS A 178 -5.59 -11.43 -5.96
N GLU A 179 -6.76 -12.02 -6.23
CA GLU A 179 -7.53 -11.76 -7.46
C GLU A 179 -8.04 -10.31 -7.55
N VAL A 180 -8.37 -9.70 -6.41
CA VAL A 180 -8.66 -8.25 -6.33
C VAL A 180 -7.42 -7.44 -6.73
N GLY A 181 -6.22 -7.85 -6.39
CA GLY A 181 -4.97 -7.22 -6.84
C GLY A 181 -4.89 -7.14 -8.36
N HIS A 182 -5.17 -8.22 -9.06
CA HIS A 182 -5.25 -8.25 -10.53
C HIS A 182 -6.36 -7.35 -11.06
N THR A 183 -7.58 -7.56 -10.57
CA THR A 183 -8.80 -6.91 -11.10
C THR A 183 -8.84 -5.42 -10.82
N PHE A 184 -8.50 -5.01 -9.61
CA PHE A 184 -8.65 -3.62 -9.18
C PHE A 184 -7.47 -2.74 -9.55
N ALA A 185 -6.24 -3.25 -9.39
CA ALA A 185 -5.02 -2.47 -9.59
C ALA A 185 -4.13 -2.97 -10.75
N ASN A 186 -4.63 -3.91 -11.57
CA ASN A 186 -3.92 -4.47 -12.72
C ASN A 186 -2.52 -5.04 -12.36
N LEU A 187 -2.38 -5.61 -11.16
CA LEU A 187 -1.13 -6.23 -10.72
C LEU A 187 -0.85 -7.50 -11.53
N ALA A 188 0.41 -7.83 -11.69
CA ALA A 188 0.86 -9.10 -12.27
C ALA A 188 1.18 -10.11 -11.17
N ASP A 189 1.12 -11.41 -11.49
CA ASP A 189 1.65 -12.46 -10.63
C ASP A 189 3.16 -12.31 -10.44
N GLU A 190 3.61 -12.34 -9.18
CA GLU A 190 5.03 -12.31 -8.84
C GLU A 190 5.60 -13.72 -8.60
N SER A 191 4.76 -14.74 -8.52
CA SER A 191 5.17 -16.14 -8.47
C SER A 191 5.42 -16.71 -9.88
N TRP A 192 6.50 -17.46 -10.04
CA TRP A 192 6.82 -18.14 -11.29
C TRP A 192 6.61 -19.66 -11.16
N ASN A 193 5.89 -20.24 -12.10
CA ASN A 193 5.53 -21.66 -12.13
C ASN A 193 5.79 -22.31 -13.50
N ASN A 194 6.89 -21.93 -14.16
CA ASN A 194 7.30 -22.35 -15.50
C ASN A 194 6.39 -21.84 -16.65
N ALA A 195 5.44 -20.96 -16.37
CA ALA A 195 4.64 -20.31 -17.40
C ALA A 195 5.06 -18.85 -17.56
N VAL A 196 5.12 -18.35 -18.79
CA VAL A 196 5.51 -16.96 -19.05
C VAL A 196 4.27 -16.08 -18.92
N PHE A 197 4.01 -15.56 -17.72
CA PHE A 197 2.96 -14.57 -17.45
C PHE A 197 3.53 -13.16 -17.30
N GLY A 198 4.80 -12.95 -17.67
CA GLY A 198 5.43 -11.64 -17.61
C GLY A 198 4.72 -10.64 -18.52
N ARG A 199 4.38 -9.48 -17.98
CA ARG A 199 3.77 -8.35 -18.68
C ARG A 199 4.11 -7.04 -18.00
N GLU A 200 4.00 -5.93 -18.71
CA GLU A 200 4.06 -4.63 -18.08
C GLU A 200 2.85 -4.45 -17.14
N ALA A 201 3.13 -4.23 -15.86
CA ALA A 201 2.15 -4.00 -14.79
C ALA A 201 2.76 -3.04 -13.76
N PRO A 202 2.00 -2.50 -12.80
CA PRO A 202 2.57 -1.66 -11.75
C PRO A 202 3.72 -2.34 -10.98
N ASN A 203 3.60 -3.64 -10.74
CA ASN A 203 4.57 -4.47 -10.01
C ASN A 203 5.42 -5.39 -10.91
N MET A 204 5.42 -5.16 -12.22
CA MET A 204 6.23 -5.95 -13.16
C MET A 204 6.68 -5.09 -14.35
N THR A 205 7.93 -5.23 -14.76
CA THR A 205 8.49 -4.49 -15.89
C THR A 205 9.69 -5.22 -16.50
N SER A 206 9.98 -4.92 -17.75
CA SER A 206 11.22 -5.35 -18.41
C SER A 206 12.42 -4.43 -18.11
N GLN A 207 12.25 -3.39 -17.28
CA GLN A 207 13.33 -2.47 -16.90
C GLN A 207 14.14 -3.02 -15.74
N GLU A 208 15.45 -3.26 -15.99
CA GLU A 208 16.37 -3.83 -14.99
C GLU A 208 17.18 -2.77 -14.24
N MET A 209 17.19 -1.53 -14.73
CA MET A 209 18.00 -0.45 -14.13
C MET A 209 17.22 0.33 -13.07
N PRO A 210 17.88 0.72 -11.95
CA PRO A 210 17.23 1.43 -10.85
C PRO A 210 16.55 2.75 -11.24
N GLY A 211 17.10 3.50 -12.20
CA GLY A 211 16.53 4.81 -12.60
C GLY A 211 15.16 4.67 -13.29
N PRO A 212 15.01 3.88 -14.35
CA PRO A 212 13.75 3.76 -15.08
C PRO A 212 12.76 2.73 -14.51
N VAL A 213 13.12 1.93 -13.50
CA VAL A 213 12.17 0.98 -12.90
C VAL A 213 10.97 1.71 -12.29
N LYS A 214 9.77 1.19 -12.52
CA LYS A 214 8.51 1.85 -12.10
C LYS A 214 8.47 2.16 -10.61
N TRP A 215 9.09 1.33 -9.78
CA TRP A 215 9.15 1.48 -8.32
C TRP A 215 10.48 2.03 -7.80
N HIS A 216 11.18 2.86 -8.61
CA HIS A 216 12.47 3.46 -8.20
C HIS A 216 12.38 4.24 -6.88
N ASN A 217 11.23 4.86 -6.57
CA ASN A 217 10.98 5.59 -5.31
C ASN A 217 10.90 4.67 -4.07
N TRP A 218 10.87 3.35 -4.27
CA TRP A 218 10.82 2.34 -3.21
C TRP A 218 12.11 1.53 -3.06
N LEU A 219 13.12 1.72 -3.90
CA LEU A 219 14.35 0.90 -3.89
C LEU A 219 15.13 0.98 -2.57
N ASN A 220 14.98 2.07 -1.80
CA ASN A 220 15.58 2.22 -0.47
C ASN A 220 14.66 1.72 0.66
N TYR A 221 13.61 0.99 0.33
CA TYR A 221 12.63 0.50 1.29
C TYR A 221 12.59 -1.04 1.28
N PRO A 222 13.38 -1.72 2.13
CA PRO A 222 13.39 -3.19 2.15
C PRO A 222 12.00 -3.79 2.41
N PRO A 223 11.64 -4.91 1.76
CA PRO A 223 12.48 -5.76 0.89
C PRO A 223 12.42 -5.37 -0.60
N ILE A 224 11.98 -4.16 -0.94
CA ILE A 224 11.84 -3.74 -2.34
C ILE A 224 13.20 -3.63 -3.01
N SER A 225 13.34 -4.30 -4.16
CA SER A 225 14.51 -4.25 -5.03
C SER A 225 14.10 -4.56 -6.46
N ILE A 226 15.03 -4.95 -7.30
CA ILE A 226 14.78 -5.41 -8.68
C ILE A 226 15.16 -6.88 -8.72
N TYR A 227 14.16 -7.76 -8.74
CA TYR A 227 14.34 -9.21 -8.76
C TYR A 227 13.90 -9.75 -10.11
N GLN A 228 14.67 -10.66 -10.68
CA GLN A 228 14.26 -11.37 -11.89
C GLN A 228 13.02 -12.23 -11.64
N TYR A 229 12.14 -12.28 -12.65
CA TYR A 229 10.94 -13.11 -12.64
C TYR A 229 11.22 -14.41 -13.38
N GLY A 230 11.39 -15.50 -12.66
CA GLY A 230 11.61 -16.81 -13.27
C GLY A 230 12.99 -17.03 -13.90
N SER A 231 13.04 -17.85 -14.95
CA SER A 231 14.26 -18.22 -15.68
C SER A 231 14.03 -18.31 -17.19
N GLY A 232 15.09 -18.40 -17.97
CA GLY A 232 15.01 -18.46 -19.44
C GLY A 232 14.40 -17.19 -20.03
N GLU A 233 13.40 -17.31 -20.89
CA GLU A 233 12.71 -16.15 -21.50
C GLU A 233 11.98 -15.27 -20.46
N ALA A 234 11.54 -15.83 -19.35
CA ALA A 234 10.88 -15.07 -18.29
C ALA A 234 11.85 -14.16 -17.51
N SER A 235 13.15 -14.44 -17.54
CA SER A 235 14.16 -13.70 -16.75
C SER A 235 14.38 -12.26 -17.19
N HIS A 236 13.86 -11.85 -18.36
CA HIS A 236 13.88 -10.43 -18.77
C HIS A 236 12.80 -9.58 -18.06
N TRP A 237 11.89 -10.21 -17.33
CA TRP A 237 10.92 -9.52 -16.48
C TRP A 237 11.45 -9.35 -15.07
N CYS A 238 11.15 -8.22 -14.45
CA CYS A 238 11.53 -7.87 -13.10
C CYS A 238 10.30 -7.64 -12.22
N ARG A 239 10.42 -7.98 -10.94
CA ARG A 239 9.42 -7.82 -9.89
C ARG A 239 10.02 -7.12 -8.66
N PRO A 240 9.22 -6.49 -7.79
CA PRO A 240 9.74 -5.68 -6.68
C PRO A 240 10.20 -6.49 -5.46
N THR A 241 9.74 -7.74 -5.30
CA THR A 241 10.09 -8.60 -4.15
C THR A 241 10.58 -9.97 -4.57
N SER A 242 11.30 -10.67 -3.69
CA SER A 242 11.72 -12.05 -3.92
C SER A 242 10.64 -13.08 -3.57
N GLY A 243 9.52 -12.63 -2.98
CA GLY A 243 8.40 -13.49 -2.55
C GLY A 243 7.62 -12.95 -1.34
N GLU A 244 7.92 -11.74 -0.89
CA GLU A 244 7.28 -11.12 0.28
C GLU A 244 6.02 -10.34 -0.08
N CYS A 245 5.28 -10.79 -1.09
CA CYS A 245 4.09 -10.11 -1.60
C CYS A 245 2.92 -11.08 -1.78
N SER A 246 1.69 -10.60 -1.57
CA SER A 246 0.45 -11.34 -1.86
C SER A 246 0.36 -11.78 -3.32
N MET A 247 0.99 -11.04 -4.24
CA MET A 247 1.03 -11.41 -5.65
C MET A 247 2.01 -12.56 -5.96
N ALA A 248 2.81 -13.00 -4.97
CA ALA A 248 3.64 -14.18 -5.03
C ALA A 248 3.08 -15.33 -4.17
N TYR A 249 2.66 -15.04 -2.93
CA TYR A 249 2.18 -16.01 -1.96
C TYR A 249 0.97 -15.47 -1.19
N LEU A 250 -0.09 -16.27 -1.09
CA LEU A 250 -1.38 -15.87 -0.53
C LEU A 250 -1.31 -15.48 0.97
N ASP A 251 -0.38 -16.05 1.72
CA ASP A 251 -0.17 -15.77 3.15
C ASP A 251 0.54 -14.43 3.43
N LYS A 252 1.06 -13.77 2.39
CA LYS A 252 1.76 -12.48 2.51
C LYS A 252 0.82 -11.29 2.31
N PRO A 253 1.13 -10.11 2.90
CA PRO A 253 0.44 -8.86 2.56
C PRO A 253 0.84 -8.39 1.16
N PHE A 254 0.17 -7.38 0.63
CA PHE A 254 0.69 -6.63 -0.52
C PHE A 254 2.00 -5.93 -0.14
N CYS A 255 3.01 -6.00 -1.01
CA CYS A 255 4.23 -5.22 -0.85
C CYS A 255 3.97 -3.71 -1.06
N ALA A 256 4.97 -2.87 -0.77
CA ALA A 256 4.83 -1.41 -0.89
C ALA A 256 4.46 -0.97 -2.32
N VAL A 257 5.01 -1.61 -3.35
CA VAL A 257 4.72 -1.30 -4.76
C VAL A 257 3.29 -1.66 -5.14
N CYS A 258 2.81 -2.85 -4.75
CA CYS A 258 1.44 -3.27 -4.98
C CYS A 258 0.45 -2.41 -4.18
N THR A 259 0.81 -2.04 -2.94
CA THR A 259 0.05 -1.11 -2.10
C THR A 259 -0.07 0.26 -2.76
N GLU A 260 1.02 0.82 -3.31
CA GLU A 260 1.00 2.09 -4.04
C GLU A 260 0.03 2.05 -5.22
N ALA A 261 0.09 1.01 -6.05
CA ALA A 261 -0.82 0.86 -7.19
C ALA A 261 -2.29 0.80 -6.76
N ILE A 262 -2.62 0.08 -5.69
CA ILE A 262 -3.98 0.02 -5.13
C ILE A 262 -4.43 1.39 -4.62
N VAL A 263 -3.59 2.09 -3.86
CA VAL A 263 -3.88 3.42 -3.31
C VAL A 263 -4.09 4.44 -4.43
N GLU A 264 -3.22 4.47 -5.43
CA GLU A 264 -3.38 5.36 -6.58
C GLU A 264 -4.68 5.09 -7.37
N ARG A 265 -5.06 3.82 -7.49
CA ARG A 265 -6.35 3.45 -8.08
C ARG A 265 -7.53 3.98 -7.26
N ILE A 266 -7.48 3.86 -5.91
CA ILE A 266 -8.50 4.41 -5.02
C ILE A 266 -8.61 5.92 -5.20
N LEU A 267 -7.50 6.65 -5.15
CA LEU A 267 -7.43 8.11 -5.27
C LEU A 267 -7.87 8.62 -6.65
N GLY A 268 -7.70 7.81 -7.69
CA GLY A 268 -8.19 8.09 -9.03
C GLY A 268 -9.71 7.92 -9.18
N LEU A 269 -10.34 7.11 -8.36
CA LEU A 269 -11.77 6.77 -8.47
C LEU A 269 -12.68 7.60 -7.56
N VAL A 270 -12.19 8.07 -6.41
CA VAL A 270 -12.99 8.79 -5.42
C VAL A 270 -12.47 10.22 -5.26
N ASN A 271 -13.40 11.17 -5.28
CA ASN A 271 -13.12 12.55 -4.92
C ASN A 271 -13.20 12.70 -3.38
N PRO A 272 -12.13 13.16 -2.70
CA PRO A 272 -12.19 13.39 -1.26
C PRO A 272 -13.19 14.48 -0.85
N ILE A 273 -13.68 15.31 -1.79
CA ILE A 273 -14.71 16.33 -1.57
C ILE A 273 -16.06 15.72 -1.94
N ASP A 274 -16.82 15.27 -0.93
CA ASP A 274 -18.17 14.74 -1.14
C ASP A 274 -19.18 15.85 -1.51
N ARG A 275 -19.04 17.00 -0.85
CA ARG A 275 -19.89 18.15 -1.06
C ARG A 275 -19.16 19.43 -0.65
N PHE A 276 -19.59 20.55 -1.20
CA PHE A 276 -19.12 21.87 -0.78
C PHE A 276 -20.26 22.89 -0.77
N THR A 277 -20.15 23.85 0.08
CA THR A 277 -21.11 24.95 0.24
C THR A 277 -20.37 26.28 0.41
N PRO A 278 -20.93 27.35 -0.20
CA PRO A 278 -22.04 27.41 -1.13
C PRO A 278 -21.68 26.76 -2.47
N GLY A 279 -22.70 26.48 -3.33
CA GLY A 279 -22.46 26.03 -4.69
C GLY A 279 -21.69 27.07 -5.51
N ASN A 280 -20.92 26.65 -6.53
CA ASN A 280 -20.06 27.52 -7.33
C ASN A 280 -20.52 27.75 -8.78
N ALA A 281 -21.77 27.34 -9.11
CA ALA A 281 -22.33 27.51 -10.45
C ALA A 281 -22.53 28.97 -10.87
N SER A 282 -22.62 29.89 -9.92
CA SER A 282 -22.73 31.33 -10.14
C SER A 282 -21.82 32.11 -9.18
N ALA A 283 -21.54 33.35 -9.53
CA ALA A 283 -20.78 34.25 -8.66
C ALA A 283 -21.55 34.49 -7.35
N ILE A 284 -20.82 34.52 -6.23
CA ILE A 284 -21.35 34.72 -4.89
C ILE A 284 -21.14 36.18 -4.51
N ASN A 285 -22.22 36.87 -4.15
CA ASN A 285 -22.15 38.24 -3.62
C ASN A 285 -21.88 38.20 -2.11
N LEU A 286 -20.80 38.83 -1.69
CA LEU A 286 -20.46 39.00 -0.27
C LEU A 286 -21.04 40.34 0.25
N ASP A 287 -22.33 40.34 0.57
CA ASP A 287 -23.00 41.44 1.23
C ASP A 287 -22.99 41.30 2.78
N ALA A 288 -22.64 40.09 3.24
CA ALA A 288 -22.41 39.69 4.62
C ALA A 288 -21.32 38.62 4.69
N ASP A 289 -20.92 38.23 5.90
CA ASP A 289 -19.97 37.13 6.12
C ASP A 289 -20.51 35.81 5.50
N VAL A 290 -19.71 35.18 4.66
CA VAL A 290 -20.06 33.91 4.00
C VAL A 290 -19.09 32.83 4.43
N THR A 291 -19.64 31.69 4.89
CA THR A 291 -18.86 30.50 5.21
C THR A 291 -18.77 29.61 3.97
N PHE A 292 -17.55 29.31 3.54
CA PHE A 292 -17.23 28.32 2.53
C PHE A 292 -16.77 27.05 3.23
N LYS A 293 -17.40 25.92 2.94
CA LYS A 293 -17.15 24.66 3.64
C LYS A 293 -17.03 23.48 2.66
N LEU A 294 -16.15 22.56 2.99
CA LEU A 294 -15.99 21.25 2.34
C LEU A 294 -16.48 20.14 3.27
N ASP A 295 -17.31 19.25 2.76
CA ASP A 295 -17.60 17.98 3.42
C ASP A 295 -16.64 16.94 2.81
N LEU A 296 -15.72 16.43 3.63
CA LEU A 296 -14.61 15.58 3.18
C LEU A 296 -14.82 14.14 3.60
N VAL A 297 -14.47 13.22 2.69
CA VAL A 297 -14.20 11.81 3.03
C VAL A 297 -12.70 11.61 3.00
N GLY A 298 -12.12 11.16 4.12
CA GLY A 298 -10.68 10.99 4.26
C GLY A 298 -10.28 9.57 4.63
N PRO A 299 -9.01 9.21 4.44
CA PRO A 299 -8.43 7.96 4.94
C PRO A 299 -8.33 7.96 6.47
N VAL A 300 -8.04 6.79 7.04
CA VAL A 300 -7.82 6.59 8.48
C VAL A 300 -6.43 5.95 8.69
N PRO A 301 -5.51 6.65 9.38
CA PRO A 301 -5.58 8.01 9.90
C PRO A 301 -5.72 9.05 8.78
N ASN A 302 -6.30 10.22 9.13
CA ASN A 302 -6.53 11.27 8.14
C ASN A 302 -5.21 11.85 7.62
N SER A 303 -4.98 11.74 6.32
CA SER A 303 -3.84 12.33 5.60
C SER A 303 -4.24 13.48 4.67
N LEU A 304 -5.52 13.87 4.68
CA LEU A 304 -5.96 15.00 3.86
C LEU A 304 -5.41 16.31 4.44
N GLN A 305 -4.89 17.13 3.54
CA GLN A 305 -4.52 18.51 3.78
C GLN A 305 -5.37 19.42 2.91
N THR A 306 -5.74 20.58 3.42
CA THR A 306 -6.51 21.56 2.67
C THR A 306 -5.76 22.88 2.61
N GLU A 307 -5.82 23.54 1.44
CA GLU A 307 -5.33 24.90 1.25
C GLU A 307 -6.46 25.77 0.69
N TRP A 308 -6.70 26.90 1.34
CA TRP A 308 -7.63 27.92 0.87
C TRP A 308 -6.86 29.12 0.36
N ARG A 309 -7.14 29.53 -0.88
CA ARG A 309 -6.46 30.65 -1.52
C ARG A 309 -7.46 31.67 -2.04
N LEU A 310 -7.25 32.94 -1.69
CA LEU A 310 -8.00 34.06 -2.25
C LEU A 310 -7.11 34.79 -3.25
N ASN A 311 -7.53 34.85 -4.51
CA ASN A 311 -6.74 35.42 -5.62
C ASN A 311 -5.31 34.82 -5.71
N GLY A 312 -5.17 33.51 -5.45
CA GLY A 312 -3.89 32.79 -5.44
C GLY A 312 -3.12 32.89 -4.12
N ALA A 313 -3.43 33.82 -3.23
CA ALA A 313 -2.79 33.96 -1.92
C ALA A 313 -3.39 33.00 -0.90
N LEU A 314 -2.55 32.24 -0.17
CA LEU A 314 -2.98 31.33 0.88
C LEU A 314 -3.58 32.12 2.04
N ILE A 315 -4.81 31.80 2.44
CA ILE A 315 -5.54 32.46 3.53
C ILE A 315 -5.79 31.52 4.71
N ALA A 316 -5.87 30.23 4.47
CA ALA A 316 -5.99 29.19 5.49
C ALA A 316 -5.47 27.85 4.95
N ASP A 317 -5.06 26.98 5.86
CA ASP A 317 -4.69 25.60 5.56
C ASP A 317 -5.23 24.65 6.65
N ASN A 318 -5.30 23.35 6.32
CA ASN A 318 -5.71 22.27 7.21
C ASN A 318 -7.03 22.53 7.96
N THR A 319 -7.97 23.23 7.30
CA THR A 319 -9.33 23.45 7.77
C THR A 319 -10.34 23.08 6.68
N ASP A 320 -11.50 22.58 7.10
CA ASP A 320 -12.60 22.23 6.19
C ASP A 320 -13.45 23.45 5.78
N HIS A 321 -13.23 24.60 6.38
CA HIS A 321 -13.99 25.83 6.08
C HIS A 321 -13.18 27.10 6.26
N VAL A 322 -13.64 28.15 5.59
CA VAL A 322 -13.22 29.54 5.79
C VAL A 322 -14.43 30.45 5.79
N VAL A 323 -14.34 31.54 6.55
CA VAL A 323 -15.33 32.62 6.54
C VAL A 323 -14.70 33.81 5.86
N LEU A 324 -15.31 34.32 4.79
CA LEU A 324 -14.90 35.56 4.14
C LEU A 324 -15.87 36.68 4.44
N LYS A 325 -15.32 37.89 4.71
CA LYS A 325 -16.05 39.12 4.94
C LYS A 325 -16.13 39.95 3.67
N PRO A 326 -17.17 40.80 3.52
CA PRO A 326 -17.33 41.63 2.32
C PRO A 326 -16.12 42.52 2.02
N ASP A 327 -15.45 43.05 3.07
CA ASP A 327 -14.29 43.93 2.96
C ASP A 327 -12.96 43.24 2.67
N GLU A 328 -12.93 41.89 2.65
CA GLU A 328 -11.78 41.07 2.26
C GLU A 328 -11.72 40.79 0.74
N VAL A 329 -12.82 41.08 0.04
CA VAL A 329 -13.01 40.77 -1.38
C VAL A 329 -13.10 42.06 -2.18
N THR A 330 -12.43 42.11 -3.33
CA THR A 330 -12.55 43.19 -4.32
C THR A 330 -13.63 42.87 -5.35
N ASP A 331 -13.88 43.75 -6.32
CA ASP A 331 -14.99 43.64 -7.28
C ASP A 331 -15.16 42.26 -7.92
N TRP A 332 -14.04 41.60 -8.20
CA TRP A 332 -13.99 40.21 -8.63
C TRP A 332 -12.83 39.50 -7.94
N SER A 333 -13.12 38.45 -7.24
CA SER A 333 -12.12 37.64 -6.57
C SER A 333 -12.40 36.15 -6.83
N THR A 334 -11.37 35.36 -6.76
CA THR A 334 -11.47 33.91 -6.86
C THR A 334 -11.02 33.29 -5.55
N LEU A 335 -11.92 32.57 -4.87
CA LEU A 335 -11.57 31.69 -3.78
C LEU A 335 -11.34 30.29 -4.34
N THR A 336 -10.25 29.67 -3.94
CA THR A 336 -9.90 28.30 -4.34
C THR A 336 -9.63 27.46 -3.10
N ALA A 337 -10.26 26.30 -3.00
CA ALA A 337 -9.95 25.28 -2.02
C ALA A 337 -9.28 24.08 -2.72
N THR A 338 -8.10 23.71 -2.30
CA THR A 338 -7.38 22.55 -2.78
C THR A 338 -7.27 21.53 -1.66
N VAL A 339 -7.71 20.30 -1.94
CA VAL A 339 -7.58 19.14 -1.03
C VAL A 339 -6.50 18.22 -1.60
N PHE A 340 -5.55 17.86 -0.78
CA PHE A 340 -4.43 17.01 -1.14
C PHE A 340 -4.30 15.87 -0.14
N ASP A 341 -4.23 14.62 -0.62
CA ASP A 341 -3.89 13.46 0.22
C ASP A 341 -2.37 13.32 0.33
N SER A 342 -1.83 13.58 1.52
CA SER A 342 -0.40 13.50 1.82
C SER A 342 0.06 12.09 2.21
N THR A 343 -0.70 11.06 1.84
CA THR A 343 -0.37 9.67 2.15
C THR A 343 1.05 9.33 1.70
N TRP A 344 1.82 8.70 2.58
CA TRP A 344 3.15 8.20 2.26
C TRP A 344 3.14 6.91 1.42
N LEU A 345 1.95 6.29 1.25
CA LEU A 345 1.74 5.06 0.48
C LEU A 345 1.81 5.26 -1.04
N SER A 346 1.82 6.51 -1.51
CA SER A 346 2.07 6.86 -2.92
C SER A 346 3.23 7.85 -2.98
N ARG A 347 4.35 7.43 -3.57
CA ARG A 347 5.60 8.20 -3.66
C ARG A 347 5.90 8.72 -5.05
N ARG A 348 5.10 8.34 -6.04
CA ARG A 348 5.28 8.76 -7.43
C ARG A 348 4.90 10.22 -7.61
N ASP A 349 5.82 11.01 -8.19
CA ASP A 349 5.59 12.44 -8.46
C ASP A 349 4.52 12.65 -9.53
N ASP A 350 4.46 11.79 -10.54
CA ASP A 350 3.46 11.83 -11.62
C ASP A 350 2.04 11.49 -11.12
N ALA A 351 1.91 10.80 -9.98
CA ALA A 351 0.63 10.52 -9.32
C ALA A 351 0.09 11.69 -8.48
N ARG A 352 0.81 12.81 -8.37
CA ARG A 352 0.36 13.96 -7.56
C ARG A 352 -1.01 14.49 -7.95
N GLN A 353 -1.34 14.45 -9.25
CA GLN A 353 -2.65 14.89 -9.76
C GLN A 353 -3.81 14.03 -9.23
N LEU A 354 -3.59 12.73 -9.04
CA LEU A 354 -4.61 11.82 -8.48
C LEU A 354 -4.95 12.21 -7.04
N ARG A 355 -3.96 12.66 -6.29
CA ARG A 355 -4.05 13.02 -4.87
C ARG A 355 -4.59 14.43 -4.64
N THR A 356 -4.77 15.26 -5.70
CA THR A 356 -5.13 16.69 -5.58
C THR A 356 -6.47 16.94 -6.23
N LYS A 357 -7.39 17.59 -5.50
CA LYS A 357 -8.68 18.07 -6.00
C LYS A 357 -8.86 19.53 -5.64
N THR A 358 -9.42 20.30 -6.56
CA THR A 358 -9.57 21.75 -6.41
C THR A 358 -11.00 22.20 -6.74
N ILE A 359 -11.56 23.06 -5.89
CA ILE A 359 -12.83 23.74 -6.10
C ILE A 359 -12.55 25.25 -6.14
N SER A 360 -13.26 25.98 -7.01
CA SER A 360 -13.12 27.42 -7.11
C SER A 360 -14.49 28.12 -7.09
N TRP A 361 -14.57 29.27 -6.45
CA TRP A 361 -15.73 30.15 -6.43
C TRP A 361 -15.35 31.52 -6.99
N SER A 362 -16.24 32.09 -7.79
CA SER A 362 -16.18 33.50 -8.19
C SER A 362 -16.89 34.35 -7.15
N LEU A 363 -16.25 35.39 -6.63
CA LEU A 363 -16.76 36.21 -5.57
C LEU A 363 -16.90 37.65 -6.03
N ARG A 364 -17.90 38.37 -5.48
CA ARG A 364 -18.14 39.79 -5.70
C ARG A 364 -18.38 40.51 -4.37
N SER A 365 -17.92 41.76 -4.26
CA SER A 365 -18.28 42.65 -3.16
C SER A 365 -18.40 44.10 -3.70
N SER A 366 -19.42 44.81 -3.28
CA SER A 366 -19.63 46.21 -3.61
C SER A 366 -19.02 47.17 -2.58
N LEU A 367 -18.54 46.65 -1.42
CA LEU A 367 -17.97 47.47 -0.37
C LEU A 367 -16.57 48.00 -0.72
N PRO A 368 -16.20 49.25 -0.27
CA PRO A 368 -14.84 49.71 -0.44
C PRO A 368 -13.87 48.83 0.34
N ALA A 369 -12.84 48.37 -0.34
CA ALA A 369 -11.82 47.55 0.26
C ALA A 369 -10.96 48.32 1.26
N VAL A 370 -10.66 47.74 2.41
CA VAL A 370 -9.76 48.24 3.44
C VAL A 370 -8.54 47.32 3.52
N LEU A 371 -7.31 47.88 3.53
CA LEU A 371 -6.12 47.03 3.67
C LEU A 371 -6.20 46.25 4.98
N LYS A 372 -6.10 44.95 4.88
CA LYS A 372 -5.94 44.00 5.99
C LYS A 372 -4.76 43.09 5.73
N VAL A 373 -4.11 42.68 6.81
CA VAL A 373 -3.06 41.65 6.76
C VAL A 373 -3.48 40.49 7.64
N SER A 374 -3.51 39.32 7.11
CA SER A 374 -3.74 38.11 7.89
C SER A 374 -2.65 37.06 7.61
N ALA A 375 -2.49 36.13 8.53
CA ALA A 375 -1.61 35.00 8.36
C ALA A 375 -2.47 33.75 8.19
N SER A 376 -2.03 32.83 7.34
CA SER A 376 -2.67 31.50 7.14
C SER A 376 -2.79 30.72 8.45
N LYS A 377 -1.87 31.00 9.40
CA LYS A 377 -1.88 30.48 10.77
C LYS A 377 -1.54 31.63 11.74
N ALA A 378 -2.42 31.92 12.70
CA ALA A 378 -2.12 32.86 13.77
C ALA A 378 -1.12 32.30 14.78
N VAL A 379 -1.07 30.98 14.89
CA VAL A 379 -0.10 30.20 15.68
C VAL A 379 0.47 29.10 14.80
N THR A 380 1.79 28.93 14.82
CA THR A 380 2.49 27.94 14.02
C THR A 380 3.62 27.29 14.82
N CYS A 381 4.14 26.18 14.35
CA CYS A 381 5.34 25.58 14.93
C CYS A 381 6.60 26.22 14.34
N ALA A 382 7.69 26.19 15.09
CA ALA A 382 8.97 26.75 14.65
C ALA A 382 9.43 26.11 13.34
N GLY A 383 9.68 26.95 12.33
CA GLY A 383 10.13 26.51 11.00
C GLY A 383 9.03 26.11 10.04
N ASP A 384 7.79 26.00 10.47
CA ASP A 384 6.67 25.75 9.56
C ASP A 384 6.43 26.95 8.65
N THR A 385 6.03 26.65 7.44
CA THR A 385 5.69 27.68 6.45
C THR A 385 4.36 28.34 6.79
N VAL A 386 4.34 29.65 6.84
CA VAL A 386 3.17 30.51 6.99
C VAL A 386 3.12 31.48 5.82
N VAL A 387 1.96 31.66 5.23
CA VAL A 387 1.73 32.70 4.23
C VAL A 387 0.99 33.85 4.89
N VAL A 388 1.61 35.04 4.84
CA VAL A 388 1.01 36.29 5.27
C VAL A 388 0.44 36.97 4.04
N THR A 389 -0.81 37.38 4.08
CA THR A 389 -1.54 37.92 2.92
C THR A 389 -2.13 39.30 3.25
N ALA A 390 -1.94 40.24 2.33
CA ALA A 390 -2.54 41.56 2.34
C ALA A 390 -3.75 41.59 1.40
N TYR A 391 -4.91 41.99 1.90
CA TYR A 391 -6.16 42.11 1.14
C TYR A 391 -6.59 43.56 1.07
N GLY A 392 -7.52 43.87 0.17
CA GLY A 392 -8.16 45.14 0.10
C GLY A 392 -7.27 46.29 -0.44
N CYS A 393 -6.10 45.95 -0.99
CA CYS A 393 -5.26 46.91 -1.70
C CYS A 393 -5.62 46.94 -3.19
N ARG A 394 -5.99 48.10 -3.72
CA ARG A 394 -6.22 48.34 -5.15
C ARG A 394 -4.95 48.78 -5.90
N GLY A 395 -3.84 48.93 -5.19
CA GLY A 395 -2.56 49.37 -5.71
C GLY A 395 -1.42 48.42 -5.42
N LYS A 396 -0.22 48.98 -5.21
CA LYS A 396 0.98 48.20 -4.92
C LYS A 396 1.07 47.85 -3.45
N VAL A 397 1.17 46.59 -3.11
CA VAL A 397 1.49 46.13 -1.75
C VAL A 397 3.01 46.01 -1.61
N SER A 398 3.53 46.57 -0.52
CA SER A 398 4.93 46.48 -0.11
C SER A 398 5.01 46.06 1.36
N TRP A 399 5.88 45.09 1.64
CA TRP A 399 6.15 44.55 2.98
C TRP A 399 7.36 45.26 3.61
N VAL A 400 7.39 45.33 4.94
CA VAL A 400 8.49 46.00 5.68
C VAL A 400 9.88 45.41 5.35
N ASN A 401 9.95 44.14 4.99
CA ASN A 401 11.21 43.50 4.55
C ASN A 401 11.63 43.80 3.09
N GLY A 402 10.91 44.73 2.43
CA GLY A 402 11.19 45.11 1.05
C GLY A 402 10.57 44.22 -0.04
N ALA A 403 9.91 43.13 0.34
CA ALA A 403 9.16 42.30 -0.62
C ALA A 403 7.92 43.08 -1.14
N THR A 404 7.48 42.75 -2.35
CA THR A 404 6.28 43.32 -2.98
C THR A 404 5.33 42.21 -3.42
N GLY A 405 4.02 42.55 -3.49
CA GLY A 405 2.97 41.60 -3.84
C GLY A 405 2.04 41.30 -2.67
N ASN A 406 0.90 40.69 -3.00
CA ASN A 406 -0.19 40.50 -2.04
C ASN A 406 0.08 39.38 -1.01
N SER A 407 1.12 38.60 -1.17
CA SER A 407 1.47 37.53 -0.22
C SER A 407 2.97 37.45 0.03
N LEU A 408 3.32 37.05 1.24
CA LEU A 408 4.67 36.81 1.70
C LEU A 408 4.74 35.46 2.39
N THR A 409 5.52 34.55 1.86
CA THR A 409 5.77 33.24 2.47
C THR A 409 6.94 33.34 3.45
N VAL A 410 6.72 32.93 4.69
CA VAL A 410 7.70 32.98 5.78
C VAL A 410 7.75 31.66 6.53
N ALA A 411 8.89 31.34 7.16
CA ALA A 411 9.07 30.20 8.04
C ALA A 411 9.69 30.67 9.37
N PRO A 412 8.88 31.28 10.26
CA PRO A 412 9.40 31.92 11.45
C PRO A 412 9.89 30.90 12.49
N GLY A 413 11.11 31.09 13.01
CA GLY A 413 11.64 30.33 14.13
C GLY A 413 11.19 30.83 15.50
N GLN A 414 10.65 32.06 15.55
CA GLN A 414 10.13 32.71 16.76
C GLN A 414 8.97 33.66 16.38
N THR A 415 8.15 34.03 17.39
CA THR A 415 7.02 34.94 17.20
C THR A 415 7.46 36.24 16.53
N ASN A 416 6.78 36.61 15.43
CA ASN A 416 7.11 37.81 14.64
C ASN A 416 5.86 38.53 14.13
N THR A 417 5.97 39.84 13.93
CA THR A 417 4.93 40.71 13.36
C THR A 417 5.28 41.08 11.94
N TYR A 418 4.35 40.94 11.03
CA TYR A 418 4.47 41.22 9.60
C TYR A 418 3.56 42.41 9.24
N SER A 419 4.16 43.45 8.67
CA SER A 419 3.44 44.68 8.30
C SER A 419 3.52 44.91 6.80
N ALA A 420 2.41 45.32 6.20
CA ALA A 420 2.30 45.73 4.80
C ALA A 420 1.79 47.13 4.64
N SER A 421 2.18 47.79 3.55
CA SER A 421 1.62 49.07 3.09
C SER A 421 1.02 48.89 1.69
N CYS A 422 -0.05 49.62 1.44
CA CYS A 422 -0.71 49.71 0.13
C CYS A 422 -0.61 51.15 -0.39
N GLU A 423 -0.02 51.30 -1.57
CA GLU A 423 0.08 52.58 -2.28
C GLU A 423 -0.82 52.54 -3.51
N PHE A 424 -1.78 53.47 -3.57
CA PHE A 424 -2.69 53.64 -4.70
C PHE A 424 -2.76 55.10 -5.10
N ALA A 425 -2.65 55.41 -6.37
CA ALA A 425 -2.62 56.78 -6.88
C ALA A 425 -3.85 57.57 -6.42
N GLY A 426 -3.61 58.73 -5.78
CA GLY A 426 -4.66 59.61 -5.27
C GLY A 426 -5.26 59.23 -3.93
N SER A 427 -4.73 58.22 -3.23
CA SER A 427 -5.17 57.80 -1.91
C SER A 427 -4.02 57.82 -0.91
N PRO A 428 -4.31 58.09 0.40
CA PRO A 428 -3.29 57.93 1.44
C PRO A 428 -2.76 56.51 1.51
N THR A 429 -1.48 56.35 1.85
CA THR A 429 -0.88 55.04 2.08
C THR A 429 -1.56 54.33 3.26
N MET A 430 -2.21 53.21 2.99
CA MET A 430 -2.80 52.36 4.02
C MET A 430 -1.72 51.46 4.61
N ARG A 431 -1.82 51.13 5.91
CA ARG A 431 -0.92 50.19 6.60
C ARG A 431 -1.74 49.22 7.44
N ALA A 432 -1.30 48.00 7.49
CA ALA A 432 -1.87 46.93 8.31
C ALA A 432 -0.80 45.90 8.70
N GLU A 433 -1.03 45.20 9.80
CA GLU A 433 -0.08 44.21 10.31
C GLU A 433 -0.80 43.02 10.93
N THR A 434 -0.06 41.90 11.03
CA THR A 434 -0.49 40.69 11.75
C THR A 434 0.70 40.06 12.47
N THR A 435 0.41 39.39 13.59
CA THR A 435 1.44 38.70 14.38
C THR A 435 1.24 37.20 14.28
N VAL A 436 2.30 36.49 13.91
CA VAL A 436 2.36 35.03 13.93
C VAL A 436 3.06 34.58 15.20
N LYS A 437 2.33 33.90 16.07
CA LYS A 437 2.90 33.28 17.29
C LYS A 437 3.55 31.96 16.94
N VAL A 438 4.79 31.74 17.39
CA VAL A 438 5.54 30.53 17.12
C VAL A 438 5.69 29.69 18.38
N GLN A 439 5.36 28.42 18.26
CA GLN A 439 5.56 27.40 19.29
C GLN A 439 6.84 26.59 18.99
N PRO A 440 7.64 26.27 20.00
CA PRO A 440 8.80 25.42 19.83
C PRO A 440 8.39 24.00 19.42
N LEU A 441 9.25 23.32 18.65
CA LEU A 441 9.07 21.92 18.32
C LEU A 441 9.29 21.04 19.56
N PRO A 442 8.62 19.88 19.64
CA PRO A 442 8.85 18.91 20.70
C PRO A 442 10.31 18.39 20.68
N ASN A 443 10.82 17.98 21.84
CA ASN A 443 12.10 17.30 21.94
C ASN A 443 11.93 15.80 21.59
N ALA A 444 11.70 15.51 20.31
CA ALA A 444 11.45 14.17 19.83
C ALA A 444 12.70 13.27 19.99
N MET A 445 12.51 12.13 20.60
CA MET A 445 13.54 11.09 20.77
C MET A 445 13.01 9.75 20.25
N ALA A 446 13.89 8.99 19.59
CA ALA A 446 13.64 7.63 19.15
C ALA A 446 14.81 6.75 19.57
N ASN A 447 14.52 5.56 20.06
CA ASN A 447 15.52 4.58 20.45
C ASN A 447 15.02 3.17 20.16
N SER A 448 15.94 2.25 19.85
CA SER A 448 15.69 0.80 19.78
C SER A 448 16.65 0.08 20.74
N GLY A 449 16.19 -1.02 21.35
CA GLY A 449 16.97 -1.77 22.34
C GLY A 449 18.04 -2.70 21.76
N GLY A 450 18.20 -2.75 20.41
CA GLY A 450 19.09 -3.69 19.71
C GLY A 450 20.59 -3.56 19.94
N PRO A 451 21.40 -4.41 19.28
CA PRO A 451 21.04 -5.29 18.16
C PRO A 451 20.19 -6.49 18.55
N TYR A 452 19.37 -6.97 17.62
CA TYR A 452 18.46 -8.11 17.79
C TYR A 452 18.94 -9.30 16.97
N THR A 453 18.50 -10.51 17.34
CA THR A 453 18.69 -11.72 16.52
C THR A 453 17.39 -12.07 15.81
N VAL A 454 17.47 -12.79 14.67
CA VAL A 454 16.28 -13.32 13.98
C VAL A 454 15.37 -14.07 14.97
N GLY A 455 14.07 -13.79 14.93
CA GLY A 455 13.07 -14.36 15.85
C GLY A 455 12.85 -13.59 17.14
N ALA A 456 13.71 -12.62 17.49
CA ALA A 456 13.54 -11.79 18.68
C ALA A 456 12.32 -10.86 18.60
N THR A 457 11.90 -10.36 19.75
CA THR A 457 10.97 -9.22 19.82
C THR A 457 11.78 -7.93 19.73
N VAL A 458 11.42 -7.05 18.82
CA VAL A 458 11.99 -5.71 18.70
C VAL A 458 11.16 -4.74 19.52
N GLU A 459 11.84 -3.90 20.28
CA GLU A 459 11.25 -2.84 21.09
C GLU A 459 11.73 -1.48 20.58
N LEU A 460 10.79 -0.59 20.32
CA LEU A 460 11.01 0.79 19.89
C LEU A 460 10.43 1.71 20.95
N HIS A 461 11.19 2.73 21.33
CA HIS A 461 10.82 3.69 22.36
C HIS A 461 10.89 5.09 21.80
N ALA A 462 9.82 5.88 21.96
CA ALA A 462 9.80 7.30 21.64
C ALA A 462 9.39 8.13 22.84
N ALA A 463 9.91 9.35 22.90
CA ALA A 463 9.56 10.30 23.93
C ALA A 463 9.52 11.74 23.39
N GLY A 464 8.98 12.66 24.20
CA GLY A 464 8.99 14.10 23.90
C GLY A 464 7.68 14.68 23.42
N GLY A 465 6.59 13.90 23.35
CA GLY A 465 5.26 14.37 22.92
C GLY A 465 4.10 13.63 23.58
N VAL A 466 2.92 13.78 22.99
CA VAL A 466 1.66 13.13 23.44
C VAL A 466 1.06 12.21 22.37
N LYS A 467 1.46 12.39 21.10
CA LYS A 467 1.04 11.53 20.00
C LYS A 467 2.28 11.05 19.25
N TYR A 468 2.26 9.81 18.85
CA TYR A 468 3.36 9.13 18.18
C TYR A 468 2.85 8.42 16.95
N GLU A 469 3.61 8.47 15.87
CA GLU A 469 3.31 7.78 14.62
C GLU A 469 4.61 7.17 14.10
N TRP A 470 4.80 5.88 14.36
CA TRP A 470 5.94 5.13 13.88
C TRP A 470 5.71 4.60 12.47
N THR A 471 6.75 4.66 11.66
CA THR A 471 6.83 3.97 10.36
C THR A 471 8.19 3.28 10.23
N GLY A 472 8.24 2.20 9.45
CA GLY A 472 9.47 1.44 9.26
C GLY A 472 9.35 0.37 8.20
N PRO A 473 10.39 -0.47 8.03
CA PRO A 473 10.41 -1.54 7.06
C PRO A 473 9.21 -2.48 7.17
N MET A 474 8.82 -3.08 6.04
CA MET A 474 7.68 -4.00 5.93
C MET A 474 6.35 -3.39 6.35
N LEU A 475 6.13 -2.10 6.00
CA LEU A 475 4.92 -1.34 6.34
C LEU A 475 4.65 -1.28 7.86
N PHE A 476 5.71 -1.36 8.68
CA PHE A 476 5.54 -1.22 10.11
C PHE A 476 4.90 0.13 10.43
N HIS A 477 3.85 0.08 11.24
CA HIS A 477 3.17 1.25 11.77
C HIS A 477 2.75 1.00 13.21
N ALA A 478 2.92 2.02 14.07
CA ALA A 478 2.40 2.04 15.42
C ALA A 478 2.14 3.48 15.85
N ASP A 479 1.21 3.68 16.78
CA ASP A 479 0.76 4.98 17.26
C ASP A 479 0.98 5.16 18.78
N THR A 480 1.77 4.29 19.38
CA THR A 480 2.14 4.32 20.80
C THR A 480 3.59 4.78 21.00
N PRO A 481 3.92 5.41 22.14
CA PRO A 481 5.30 5.78 22.44
C PRO A 481 6.24 4.56 22.46
N ASP A 482 5.77 3.45 23.03
CA ASP A 482 6.45 2.17 23.04
C ASP A 482 5.77 1.26 22.02
N ALA A 483 6.52 0.87 20.99
CA ALA A 483 6.04 0.00 19.95
C ALA A 483 6.87 -1.29 19.89
N THR A 484 6.20 -2.41 19.68
CA THR A 484 6.88 -3.71 19.63
C THR A 484 6.41 -4.52 18.43
N PHE A 485 7.31 -5.33 17.89
CA PHE A 485 6.94 -6.39 16.96
C PHE A 485 7.72 -7.67 17.22
N ARG A 486 7.07 -8.82 17.06
CA ARG A 486 7.66 -10.14 17.26
C ARG A 486 8.23 -10.68 15.95
N ASN A 487 9.08 -11.70 16.08
CA ASN A 487 9.69 -12.40 14.95
C ASN A 487 10.51 -11.47 14.05
N ALA A 488 11.52 -10.81 14.63
CA ALA A 488 12.48 -10.02 13.86
C ALA A 488 13.07 -10.84 12.71
N THR A 489 13.07 -10.28 11.52
CA THR A 489 13.64 -10.89 10.32
C THR A 489 14.62 -9.92 9.68
N LEU A 490 15.54 -10.39 8.85
CA LEU A 490 16.55 -9.53 8.23
C LEU A 490 15.94 -8.40 7.40
N ASN A 491 14.78 -8.61 6.78
CA ASN A 491 14.06 -7.60 6.02
C ASN A 491 13.28 -6.58 6.89
N ARG A 492 13.26 -6.76 8.21
CA ARG A 492 12.76 -5.80 9.20
C ARG A 492 13.87 -4.97 9.84
N ALA A 493 15.14 -5.24 9.48
CA ALA A 493 16.25 -4.36 9.83
C ALA A 493 16.18 -3.07 9.01
N GLY A 494 16.64 -1.95 9.59
CA GLY A 494 16.70 -0.65 8.92
C GLY A 494 16.23 0.50 9.80
N THR A 495 16.00 1.64 9.17
CA THR A 495 15.59 2.87 9.83
C THR A 495 14.11 2.83 10.18
N TYR A 496 13.80 3.11 11.44
CA TYR A 496 12.47 3.38 11.94
C TYR A 496 12.35 4.86 12.24
N GLU A 497 11.30 5.46 11.73
CA GLU A 497 10.97 6.86 11.90
C GLU A 497 9.79 7.00 12.86
N VAL A 498 9.86 7.96 13.78
CA VAL A 498 8.71 8.34 14.59
C VAL A 498 8.44 9.84 14.45
N LYS A 499 7.22 10.18 14.09
CA LYS A 499 6.70 11.52 14.17
C LYS A 499 6.10 11.72 15.57
N VAL A 500 6.74 12.57 16.35
CA VAL A 500 6.33 12.91 17.72
C VAL A 500 5.60 14.24 17.69
N THR A 501 4.35 14.27 18.19
CA THR A 501 3.52 15.47 18.25
C THR A 501 3.27 15.85 19.71
N ASP A 502 3.43 17.11 20.03
CA ASP A 502 3.16 17.64 21.37
C ASP A 502 1.67 17.96 21.59
N ASN A 503 1.33 18.40 22.80
CA ASN A 503 -0.04 18.79 23.17
C ASN A 503 -0.55 20.07 22.49
N LYS A 504 0.30 20.74 21.72
CA LYS A 504 -0.03 21.95 20.95
C LYS A 504 -0.15 21.67 19.46
N GLY A 505 0.10 20.42 19.04
CA GLY A 505 0.04 19.98 17.66
C GLY A 505 1.34 20.15 16.88
N CYS A 506 2.44 20.62 17.52
CA CYS A 506 3.74 20.68 16.85
C CYS A 506 4.39 19.32 16.78
N SER A 507 4.94 19.00 15.62
CA SER A 507 5.55 17.69 15.38
C SER A 507 7.02 17.80 15.00
N LYS A 508 7.79 16.80 15.42
CA LYS A 508 9.16 16.62 14.99
C LYS A 508 9.42 15.14 14.72
N ILE A 509 10.19 14.86 13.67
CA ILE A 509 10.58 13.51 13.32
C ILE A 509 11.88 13.16 14.04
N SER A 510 11.97 11.93 14.53
CA SER A 510 13.18 11.32 15.07
C SER A 510 13.34 9.92 14.48
N TYR A 511 14.59 9.43 14.45
CA TYR A 511 14.94 8.16 13.79
C TYR A 511 15.70 7.27 14.75
N THR A 512 15.54 5.95 14.57
CA THR A 512 16.39 4.93 15.20
C THR A 512 16.67 3.81 14.22
N GLU A 513 17.83 3.16 14.35
CA GLU A 513 18.20 2.02 13.53
C GLU A 513 17.91 0.71 14.28
N VAL A 514 17.25 -0.21 13.60
CA VAL A 514 17.06 -1.59 14.07
C VAL A 514 18.01 -2.49 13.29
N GLN A 515 18.97 -3.06 14.00
CA GLN A 515 19.88 -4.07 13.46
C GLN A 515 19.35 -5.46 13.84
N VAL A 516 19.23 -6.35 12.86
CA VAL A 516 18.85 -7.75 13.06
C VAL A 516 19.96 -8.64 12.53
N ASP A 517 20.54 -9.42 13.41
CA ASP A 517 21.63 -10.33 13.08
C ASP A 517 21.10 -11.75 12.84
N PRO A 518 21.63 -12.48 11.83
CA PRO A 518 21.24 -13.86 11.60
C PRO A 518 21.63 -14.75 12.78
N ILE A 519 20.81 -15.72 13.12
CA ILE A 519 21.19 -16.76 14.08
C ILE A 519 22.21 -17.66 13.41
N LEU A 520 23.48 -17.47 13.71
CA LEU A 520 24.51 -18.42 13.36
C LEU A 520 24.48 -19.54 14.39
N SER A 521 23.70 -20.58 14.15
CA SER A 521 23.71 -21.80 14.97
C SER A 521 24.98 -22.59 14.69
N VAL A 522 26.01 -22.33 15.46
CA VAL A 522 27.19 -23.21 15.51
C VAL A 522 27.00 -24.12 16.70
N PRO A 523 27.16 -25.47 16.55
CA PRO A 523 27.09 -26.37 17.69
C PRO A 523 27.96 -25.91 18.84
N ALA A 524 27.42 -25.89 20.04
CA ALA A 524 28.15 -25.44 21.24
C ALA A 524 29.31 -26.39 21.59
N ASP A 525 29.23 -27.69 21.20
CA ASP A 525 30.31 -28.66 21.37
C ASP A 525 31.37 -28.50 20.27
N PRO A 526 32.60 -28.06 20.61
CA PRO A 526 33.69 -27.93 19.64
C PRO A 526 34.01 -29.22 18.87
N LYS A 527 33.70 -30.39 19.42
CA LYS A 527 33.93 -31.69 18.77
C LYS A 527 33.03 -31.91 17.55
N GLN A 528 31.91 -31.20 17.46
CA GLN A 528 31.02 -31.25 16.31
C GLN A 528 31.44 -30.33 15.15
N TRP A 529 32.42 -29.43 15.37
CA TRP A 529 32.88 -28.49 14.32
C TRP A 529 33.68 -29.18 13.23
N VAL A 530 34.36 -30.30 13.57
CA VAL A 530 35.17 -31.08 12.64
C VAL A 530 34.97 -32.56 12.89
N LYS A 531 34.73 -33.32 11.84
CA LYS A 531 34.66 -34.78 11.84
C LYS A 531 35.86 -35.33 11.10
N VAL A 532 36.55 -36.27 11.72
CA VAL A 532 37.69 -36.97 11.14
C VAL A 532 37.36 -38.45 11.07
N SER A 533 37.26 -39.03 9.87
CA SER A 533 36.87 -40.42 9.67
C SER A 533 37.57 -41.03 8.47
N PRO A 534 37.82 -42.34 8.46
CA PRO A 534 37.67 -43.25 9.58
C PRO A 534 38.72 -43.00 10.70
N ASN A 535 38.33 -43.28 11.92
CA ASN A 535 39.25 -43.22 13.06
C ASN A 535 38.93 -44.39 14.04
N PRO A 536 39.67 -45.45 14.07
CA PRO A 536 41.00 -45.67 13.48
C PRO A 536 41.06 -45.72 11.95
N ALA A 537 42.18 -45.25 11.40
CA ALA A 537 42.43 -45.15 9.97
C ALA A 537 43.59 -46.07 9.51
N LYS A 538 43.56 -46.52 8.26
CA LYS A 538 44.71 -47.22 7.66
C LYS A 538 45.77 -46.23 7.17
N GLU A 539 45.52 -45.62 6.00
CA GLU A 539 46.46 -44.68 5.39
C GLU A 539 45.93 -43.28 5.22
N ARG A 540 44.62 -43.13 5.22
CA ARG A 540 43.96 -41.85 4.92
C ARG A 540 42.82 -41.57 5.87
N VAL A 541 42.56 -40.29 6.07
CA VAL A 541 41.39 -39.78 6.76
C VAL A 541 40.72 -38.69 5.94
N VAL A 542 39.41 -38.65 6.00
CA VAL A 542 38.60 -37.56 5.52
C VAL A 542 38.28 -36.63 6.66
N VAL A 543 38.53 -35.33 6.48
CA VAL A 543 38.20 -34.26 7.39
C VAL A 543 37.06 -33.47 6.82
N GLU A 544 35.97 -33.36 7.56
CA GLU A 544 34.78 -32.61 7.19
C GLU A 544 34.49 -31.56 8.25
N THR A 545 34.07 -30.36 7.84
CA THR A 545 33.68 -29.30 8.77
C THR A 545 32.31 -28.73 8.37
N ILE A 546 31.53 -28.34 9.39
CA ILE A 546 30.26 -27.62 9.22
C ILE A 546 30.43 -26.10 9.38
N LEU A 547 31.65 -25.63 9.69
CA LEU A 547 31.91 -24.22 9.85
C LEU A 547 32.11 -23.55 8.49
N PRO A 548 31.52 -22.38 8.26
CA PRO A 548 31.67 -21.65 6.99
C PRO A 548 33.08 -21.07 6.86
N GLY A 549 33.53 -20.88 5.61
CA GLY A 549 34.81 -20.27 5.28
C GLY A 549 35.99 -21.24 5.29
N GLU A 550 37.19 -20.71 5.19
CA GLU A 550 38.43 -21.52 5.17
C GLU A 550 38.82 -21.96 6.59
N SER A 551 39.14 -23.24 6.69
CA SER A 551 39.60 -23.89 7.91
C SER A 551 41.01 -24.43 7.72
N LEU A 552 41.84 -24.34 8.76
CA LEU A 552 43.19 -24.88 8.79
C LEU A 552 43.20 -26.18 9.61
N PHE A 553 43.66 -27.26 9.00
CA PHE A 553 43.85 -28.54 9.69
C PHE A 553 45.33 -28.91 9.71
N THR A 554 45.86 -29.13 10.90
CA THR A 554 47.27 -29.43 11.13
C THR A 554 47.39 -30.77 11.83
N ILE A 555 48.28 -31.64 11.36
CA ILE A 555 48.58 -32.93 11.96
C ILE A 555 49.99 -32.92 12.58
N PHE A 556 50.10 -33.48 13.76
CA PHE A 556 51.32 -33.66 14.50
C PHE A 556 51.53 -35.17 14.78
N ASP A 557 52.77 -35.62 14.89
CA ASP A 557 53.09 -36.92 15.45
C ASP A 557 52.94 -36.94 16.97
N GLN A 558 53.15 -38.12 17.58
CA GLN A 558 53.04 -38.28 19.04
C GLN A 558 54.07 -37.49 19.84
N SER A 559 55.17 -37.03 19.21
CA SER A 559 56.18 -36.17 19.84
C SER A 559 55.85 -34.67 19.75
N GLY A 560 54.75 -34.32 19.07
CA GLY A 560 54.33 -32.93 18.86
C GLY A 560 54.96 -32.26 17.64
N ARG A 561 55.72 -33.01 16.81
CA ARG A 561 56.29 -32.47 15.58
C ARG A 561 55.23 -32.33 14.53
N LYS A 562 55.12 -31.14 13.91
CA LYS A 562 54.18 -30.86 12.82
C LYS A 562 54.54 -31.67 11.57
N LEU A 563 53.60 -32.47 11.06
CA LEU A 563 53.74 -33.27 9.86
C LEU A 563 53.17 -32.58 8.64
N THR A 564 51.97 -32.07 8.74
CA THR A 564 51.31 -31.38 7.62
C THR A 564 50.31 -30.33 8.12
N SER A 565 50.03 -29.32 7.29
CA SER A 565 49.05 -28.31 7.56
C SER A 565 48.37 -27.92 6.23
N ARG A 566 47.05 -27.96 6.17
CA ARG A 566 46.31 -27.65 4.94
C ARG A 566 45.10 -26.80 5.22
N LEU A 567 44.83 -25.86 4.33
CA LEU A 567 43.59 -25.10 4.27
C LEU A 567 42.56 -25.87 3.47
N PHE A 568 41.28 -25.83 3.90
CA PHE A 568 40.18 -26.46 3.19
C PHE A 568 38.86 -25.73 3.51
N LYS A 569 37.88 -25.99 2.66
CA LYS A 569 36.47 -25.62 2.87
C LYS A 569 35.68 -26.92 2.91
N GLU A 570 34.73 -27.07 3.76
CA GLU A 570 33.80 -28.20 3.87
C GLU A 570 34.44 -29.60 4.03
N LYS A 571 35.26 -30.07 3.09
CA LYS A 571 35.80 -31.42 3.08
C LYS A 571 37.18 -31.51 2.43
N MET A 572 38.05 -32.36 2.99
CA MET A 572 39.34 -32.76 2.37
C MET A 572 39.76 -34.17 2.78
N GLU A 573 40.63 -34.77 1.98
CA GLU A 573 41.29 -36.05 2.28
C GLU A 573 42.78 -35.82 2.61
N ILE A 574 43.28 -36.45 3.64
CA ILE A 574 44.68 -36.37 4.05
C ILE A 574 45.25 -37.78 4.19
N ARG A 575 46.43 -37.98 3.62
CA ARG A 575 47.23 -39.19 3.83
C ARG A 575 48.04 -39.03 5.12
N LEU A 576 48.03 -40.08 5.96
CA LEU A 576 48.81 -40.17 7.20
C LEU A 576 50.20 -40.65 6.89
N GLU A 577 51.18 -39.75 6.85
CA GLU A 577 52.59 -40.06 6.56
C GLU A 577 53.35 -40.45 7.81
N GLY A 578 54.33 -41.38 7.69
CA GLY A 578 55.17 -41.84 8.76
C GLY A 578 54.68 -43.10 9.50
N ALA A 579 55.54 -43.63 10.38
CA ALA A 579 55.31 -44.87 11.12
C ALA A 579 54.57 -44.70 12.46
N SER A 580 54.05 -43.49 12.75
CA SER A 580 53.34 -43.20 13.98
C SER A 580 52.00 -43.93 14.04
N ARG A 581 51.70 -44.60 15.17
CA ARG A 581 50.38 -45.20 15.40
C ARG A 581 49.36 -44.25 15.97
N LEU A 582 49.80 -43.07 16.43
CA LEU A 582 48.94 -42.03 16.96
C LEU A 582 49.35 -40.66 16.37
N TYR A 583 48.38 -39.94 15.85
CA TYR A 583 48.53 -38.56 15.41
C TYR A 583 47.65 -37.66 16.26
N ILE A 584 48.10 -36.42 16.47
CA ILE A 584 47.30 -35.36 17.09
C ILE A 584 46.95 -34.38 15.99
N TYR A 585 45.70 -33.98 15.88
CA TYR A 585 45.32 -32.93 14.99
C TYR A 585 44.88 -31.66 15.73
N LYS A 586 45.08 -30.53 15.08
CA LYS A 586 44.53 -29.23 15.46
C LYS A 586 43.75 -28.68 14.30
N PHE A 587 42.48 -28.37 14.55
CA PHE A 587 41.57 -27.71 13.61
C PHE A 587 41.36 -26.27 14.05
N THR A 588 41.41 -25.32 13.12
CA THR A 588 41.25 -23.88 13.38
C THR A 588 40.39 -23.28 12.29
N ASN A 589 39.34 -22.51 12.67
CA ASN A 589 38.52 -21.71 11.79
C ASN A 589 38.28 -20.34 12.46
N GLY A 590 38.97 -19.31 11.97
CA GLY A 590 39.03 -18.01 12.65
C GLY A 590 39.57 -18.11 14.07
N LYS A 591 38.78 -17.67 15.06
CA LYS A 591 39.13 -17.76 16.49
C LYS A 591 38.79 -19.12 17.15
N ARG A 592 38.10 -20.01 16.39
CA ARG A 592 37.66 -21.31 16.90
C ARG A 592 38.74 -22.36 16.72
N GLN A 593 39.05 -23.13 17.76
CA GLN A 593 40.05 -24.18 17.73
C GLN A 593 39.54 -25.44 18.43
N VAL A 594 39.87 -26.60 17.89
CA VAL A 594 39.67 -27.90 18.52
C VAL A 594 40.81 -28.83 18.16
N SER A 595 41.16 -29.69 19.07
CA SER A 595 42.21 -30.72 18.87
C SER A 595 41.65 -32.11 19.17
N GLY A 596 42.18 -33.11 18.47
CA GLY A 596 41.78 -34.49 18.66
C GLY A 596 42.89 -35.46 18.25
N LYS A 597 42.59 -36.75 18.32
CA LYS A 597 43.53 -37.84 18.03
C LYS A 597 43.06 -38.66 16.82
N ILE A 598 44.00 -39.08 16.01
CA ILE A 598 43.77 -40.05 14.93
C ILE A 598 44.63 -41.29 15.23
N VAL A 599 44.02 -42.43 15.31
CA VAL A 599 44.70 -43.72 15.50
C VAL A 599 44.94 -44.34 14.13
N LYS A 600 46.19 -44.71 13.81
CA LYS A 600 46.56 -45.44 12.61
C LYS A 600 46.69 -46.93 12.94
N GLN A 601 45.99 -47.78 12.16
CA GLN A 601 46.06 -49.24 12.25
C GLN A 601 47.12 -49.79 11.33
#